data_810128731c225cb09ded45323e73cd9a
#
_entry.id   810128731c225cb09ded45323e73cd9a
#
_cell.length_a   1.000
_cell.length_b   1.000
_cell.length_c   1.000
_cell.angle_alpha   90.00
_cell.angle_beta   90.00
_cell.angle_gamma   90.00
#
_symmetry.space_group_name_H-M   'P 1'
#
loop_
_entity.id
_entity.type
_entity.pdbx_description
1 polymer ?
#
loop_
_entity_poly.entity_id
_entity_poly.type
_entity_poly.pdbx_seq_one_letter_code
_entity_poly.pdbx_strand_id
1 'polypeptide(L)'
;GIQNIYKKYDLLDSRSFEKLANEALVNSGGAAIYDESLTPATTDWQDLTSNKNALTQNYQLTVSGGNDKTTFLTSFNYFNQEGVIKASEMKKYAFRANIDHKISSTINLGLSLTMTKVDNNRVGNSVLQSRLTTPSNLPVMQDDGSYTFSDNNGVITFDNPVGVINEKVDWHTNFRSLNNAFVEWNIIKGLKFKSSFGIDIDYATNKSYNPRSVYSGSQKNGEAKKISNNTYTWINENILTYTNTWGVHSFTGMVGYTQQQSAYDGFNAGSYGFLNDN
;
A
#
# COMPACT_ATOMS: atom_id res chain seq x y z
N GLY A 1 -14.64 -8.14 -8.91
CA GLY A 1 -15.27 -6.89 -9.34
C GLY A 1 -14.44 -6.18 -10.40
N ILE A 2 -15.05 -5.23 -11.08
CA ILE A 2 -14.39 -4.38 -12.08
C ILE A 2 -14.61 -2.93 -11.67
N GLN A 3 -13.55 -2.12 -11.71
CA GLN A 3 -13.58 -0.70 -11.42
C GLN A 3 -13.23 0.11 -12.66
N ASN A 4 -13.91 1.24 -12.84
CA ASN A 4 -13.66 2.19 -13.92
C ASN A 4 -13.75 3.62 -13.38
N ILE A 5 -13.12 4.56 -14.07
CA ILE A 5 -13.31 5.97 -13.78
C ILE A 5 -14.72 6.36 -14.25
N TYR A 6 -15.56 6.77 -13.30
CA TYR A 6 -16.96 7.13 -13.58
C TYR A 6 -17.08 8.38 -14.45
N LYS A 7 -16.24 9.39 -14.22
CA LYS A 7 -16.25 10.65 -14.94
C LYS A 7 -14.86 11.20 -15.11
N LYS A 8 -14.51 11.59 -16.33
CA LYS A 8 -13.30 12.37 -16.63
C LYS A 8 -13.60 13.86 -16.45
N TYR A 9 -12.56 14.62 -16.19
CA TYR A 9 -12.62 16.09 -16.27
C TYR A 9 -12.71 16.50 -17.75
N ASP A 10 -13.52 17.52 -18.04
CA ASP A 10 -13.57 18.16 -19.33
C ASP A 10 -12.40 19.13 -19.43
N LEU A 11 -11.36 18.73 -20.14
CA LEU A 11 -10.15 19.51 -20.33
C LEU A 11 -10.12 20.09 -21.74
N LEU A 12 -9.37 21.17 -21.91
CA LEU A 12 -9.16 21.79 -23.22
C LEU A 12 -8.48 20.82 -24.19
N ASP A 13 -8.98 20.73 -25.40
CA ASP A 13 -8.25 20.14 -26.50
C ASP A 13 -7.02 21.00 -26.88
N SER A 14 -6.13 20.48 -27.73
CA SER A 14 -4.91 21.16 -28.09
C SER A 14 -5.14 22.54 -28.71
N ARG A 15 -6.13 22.66 -29.59
CA ARG A 15 -6.44 23.92 -30.27
C ARG A 15 -6.99 24.98 -29.31
N SER A 16 -7.91 24.59 -28.45
CA SER A 16 -8.47 25.46 -27.42
C SER A 16 -7.42 25.90 -26.40
N PHE A 17 -6.52 24.98 -26.03
CA PHE A 17 -5.39 25.28 -25.16
C PHE A 17 -4.46 26.32 -25.79
N GLU A 18 -4.01 26.11 -27.03
CA GLU A 18 -3.09 27.02 -27.74
C GLU A 18 -3.68 28.42 -27.94
N LYS A 19 -4.96 28.47 -28.30
CA LYS A 19 -5.67 29.75 -28.44
C LYS A 19 -5.71 30.55 -27.12
N LEU A 20 -6.09 29.89 -26.01
CA LEU A 20 -6.16 30.57 -24.71
C LEU A 20 -4.76 30.92 -24.19
N ALA A 21 -3.75 30.07 -24.46
CA ALA A 21 -2.37 30.38 -24.08
C ALA A 21 -1.83 31.61 -24.86
N ASN A 22 -2.08 31.71 -26.17
CA ASN A 22 -1.74 32.86 -26.95
C ASN A 22 -2.46 34.15 -26.45
N GLU A 23 -3.76 34.05 -26.18
CA GLU A 23 -4.54 35.17 -25.64
C GLU A 23 -3.96 35.66 -24.29
N ALA A 24 -3.63 34.74 -23.39
CA ALA A 24 -3.02 35.06 -22.10
C ALA A 24 -1.66 35.76 -22.26
N LEU A 25 -0.80 35.27 -23.18
CA LEU A 25 0.50 35.86 -23.47
C LEU A 25 0.38 37.28 -24.04
N VAL A 26 -0.49 37.47 -25.01
CA VAL A 26 -0.73 38.79 -25.62
C VAL A 26 -1.28 39.75 -24.58
N ASN A 27 -2.24 39.36 -23.75
CA ASN A 27 -2.80 40.21 -22.69
C ASN A 27 -1.78 40.57 -21.61
N SER A 28 -0.72 39.76 -21.44
CA SER A 28 0.41 40.08 -20.54
C SER A 28 1.50 40.94 -21.19
N GLY A 29 1.32 41.37 -22.45
CA GLY A 29 2.29 42.18 -23.20
C GLY A 29 3.34 41.37 -23.96
N GLY A 30 3.20 40.03 -24.03
CA GLY A 30 4.04 39.15 -24.82
C GLY A 30 3.54 38.96 -26.25
N ALA A 31 4.19 38.08 -27.00
CA ALA A 31 3.77 37.66 -28.33
C ALA A 31 3.13 36.25 -28.30
N ALA A 32 2.22 36.00 -29.24
CA ALA A 32 1.69 34.68 -29.48
C ALA A 32 2.83 33.72 -29.86
N ILE A 33 2.83 32.51 -29.31
CA ILE A 33 3.88 31.50 -29.55
C ILE A 33 3.38 30.27 -30.33
N TYR A 34 2.07 30.06 -30.37
CA TYR A 34 1.46 28.96 -31.12
C TYR A 34 0.89 29.46 -32.45
N ASP A 35 1.11 28.69 -33.51
CA ASP A 35 0.54 28.97 -34.83
C ASP A 35 -0.88 28.39 -34.91
N GLU A 36 -1.88 29.23 -34.75
CA GLU A 36 -3.30 28.85 -34.78
C GLU A 36 -3.79 28.34 -36.14
N SER A 37 -3.00 28.49 -37.21
CA SER A 37 -3.32 27.91 -38.54
C SER A 37 -3.08 26.39 -38.58
N LEU A 38 -2.24 25.86 -37.67
CA LEU A 38 -1.96 24.43 -37.56
C LEU A 38 -3.03 23.76 -36.69
N THR A 39 -3.20 22.46 -36.90
CA THR A 39 -4.06 21.62 -36.05
C THR A 39 -3.18 20.60 -35.33
N PRO A 40 -2.74 20.91 -34.11
CA PRO A 40 -1.91 19.98 -33.35
C PRO A 40 -2.70 18.71 -32.95
N ALA A 41 -1.99 17.60 -32.82
CA ALA A 41 -2.60 16.39 -32.26
C ALA A 41 -2.99 16.64 -30.80
N THR A 42 -4.16 16.15 -30.41
CA THR A 42 -4.63 16.25 -29.01
C THR A 42 -4.26 14.99 -28.26
N THR A 43 -3.51 15.13 -27.15
CA THR A 43 -3.17 14.05 -26.24
C THR A 43 -4.16 14.00 -25.08
N ASP A 44 -4.98 12.95 -25.00
CA ASP A 44 -5.84 12.69 -23.82
C ASP A 44 -5.04 11.97 -22.74
N TRP A 45 -4.37 12.76 -21.90
CA TRP A 45 -3.59 12.26 -20.77
C TRP A 45 -4.42 11.45 -19.77
N GLN A 46 -5.70 11.77 -19.60
CA GLN A 46 -6.58 11.05 -18.72
C GLN A 46 -6.86 9.63 -19.26
N ASP A 47 -7.09 9.49 -20.56
CA ASP A 47 -7.36 8.19 -21.17
C ASP A 47 -6.10 7.30 -21.19
N LEU A 48 -4.96 7.87 -21.55
CA LEU A 48 -3.70 7.16 -21.64
C LEU A 48 -3.25 6.58 -20.29
N THR A 49 -3.56 7.26 -19.19
CA THR A 49 -3.18 6.84 -17.84
C THR A 49 -4.24 6.05 -17.11
N SER A 50 -5.45 5.95 -17.64
CA SER A 50 -6.55 5.23 -17.02
C SER A 50 -6.48 3.74 -17.31
N ASN A 51 -6.71 2.93 -16.30
CA ASN A 51 -6.97 1.51 -16.43
C ASN A 51 -8.48 1.31 -16.65
N LYS A 52 -8.84 0.91 -17.88
CA LYS A 52 -10.21 0.55 -18.21
C LYS A 52 -10.41 -0.90 -17.77
N ASN A 53 -11.40 -1.17 -16.92
CA ASN A 53 -11.69 -2.49 -16.36
C ASN A 53 -10.65 -2.96 -15.32
N ALA A 54 -10.26 -2.08 -14.42
CA ALA A 54 -9.40 -2.45 -13.29
C ALA A 54 -10.03 -3.59 -12.46
N LEU A 55 -9.32 -4.71 -12.40
CA LEU A 55 -9.86 -5.96 -11.84
C LEU A 55 -9.64 -6.01 -10.34
N THR A 56 -10.69 -6.41 -9.61
CA THR A 56 -10.60 -6.76 -8.18
C THR A 56 -11.00 -8.22 -7.99
N GLN A 57 -10.10 -9.00 -7.39
CA GLN A 57 -10.27 -10.42 -7.11
C GLN A 57 -10.09 -10.67 -5.62
N ASN A 58 -10.92 -11.55 -5.05
CA ASN A 58 -10.83 -11.98 -3.66
C ASN A 58 -11.17 -13.46 -3.57
N TYR A 59 -10.19 -14.26 -3.13
CA TYR A 59 -10.33 -15.69 -2.94
C TYR A 59 -10.05 -16.03 -1.49
N GLN A 60 -11.00 -16.73 -0.87
CA GLN A 60 -10.86 -17.17 0.53
C GLN A 60 -11.19 -18.64 0.64
N LEU A 61 -10.31 -19.36 1.33
CA LEU A 61 -10.52 -20.73 1.73
C LEU A 61 -10.46 -20.79 3.25
N THR A 62 -11.48 -21.39 3.87
CA THR A 62 -11.53 -21.61 5.31
C THR A 62 -11.83 -23.06 5.59
N VAL A 63 -11.04 -23.67 6.45
CA VAL A 63 -11.24 -25.04 6.94
C VAL A 63 -11.33 -24.98 8.47
N SER A 64 -12.36 -25.57 9.02
CA SER A 64 -12.54 -25.70 10.47
C SER A 64 -13.02 -27.09 10.83
N GLY A 65 -12.68 -27.54 12.00
CA GLY A 65 -13.06 -28.83 12.50
C GLY A 65 -12.63 -29.03 13.95
N GLY A 66 -12.92 -30.22 14.45
CA GLY A 66 -12.49 -30.59 15.79
C GLY A 66 -13.24 -31.77 16.39
N ASN A 67 -12.88 -32.04 17.61
CA ASN A 67 -13.52 -33.03 18.48
C ASN A 67 -13.60 -32.47 19.90
N ASP A 68 -13.98 -33.27 20.89
CA ASP A 68 -14.12 -32.87 22.28
C ASP A 68 -12.84 -32.28 22.91
N LYS A 69 -11.68 -32.60 22.36
CA LYS A 69 -10.38 -32.15 22.87
C LYS A 69 -9.74 -31.05 22.04
N THR A 70 -9.94 -31.04 20.73
CA THR A 70 -9.24 -30.10 19.83
C THR A 70 -10.23 -29.47 18.90
N THR A 71 -10.19 -28.14 18.79
CA THR A 71 -10.88 -27.38 17.76
C THR A 71 -9.86 -26.56 16.98
N PHE A 72 -10.06 -26.46 15.68
CA PHE A 72 -9.21 -25.63 14.84
C PHE A 72 -10.01 -24.88 13.78
N LEU A 73 -9.48 -23.75 13.39
CA LEU A 73 -9.91 -22.97 12.23
C LEU A 73 -8.67 -22.47 11.52
N THR A 74 -8.58 -22.75 10.22
CA THR A 74 -7.51 -22.24 9.37
C THR A 74 -8.12 -21.56 8.17
N SER A 75 -7.64 -20.38 7.81
CA SER A 75 -8.08 -19.67 6.62
C SER A 75 -6.91 -19.08 5.85
N PHE A 76 -7.06 -19.07 4.53
CA PHE A 76 -6.18 -18.37 3.61
C PHE A 76 -7.01 -17.41 2.77
N ASN A 77 -6.52 -16.20 2.59
CA ASN A 77 -7.14 -15.19 1.74
C ASN A 77 -6.10 -14.60 0.78
N TYR A 78 -6.44 -14.58 -0.49
CA TYR A 78 -5.73 -13.84 -1.53
C TYR A 78 -6.64 -12.74 -2.06
N PHE A 79 -6.17 -11.51 -2.00
CA PHE A 79 -6.85 -10.35 -2.55
C PHE A 79 -5.91 -9.64 -3.53
N ASN A 80 -6.41 -9.37 -4.73
CA ASN A 80 -5.74 -8.56 -5.74
C ASN A 80 -6.65 -7.45 -6.20
N GLN A 81 -6.15 -6.23 -6.23
CA GLN A 81 -6.85 -5.06 -6.71
C GLN A 81 -5.95 -4.25 -7.63
N GLU A 82 -6.33 -4.16 -8.89
CA GLU A 82 -5.79 -3.19 -9.82
C GLU A 82 -6.43 -1.82 -9.56
N GLY A 83 -5.63 -0.76 -9.64
CA GLY A 83 -6.15 0.60 -9.53
C GLY A 83 -6.70 1.13 -10.85
N VAL A 84 -7.55 2.15 -10.77
CA VAL A 84 -8.09 2.86 -11.95
C VAL A 84 -7.06 3.70 -12.70
N ILE A 85 -5.87 3.89 -12.13
CA ILE A 85 -4.69 4.41 -12.81
C ILE A 85 -3.81 3.22 -13.16
N LYS A 86 -3.31 3.16 -14.41
CA LYS A 86 -2.41 2.10 -14.87
C LYS A 86 -1.21 1.94 -13.94
N ALA A 87 -0.63 0.75 -13.89
CA ALA A 87 0.48 0.34 -13.03
C ALA A 87 0.23 0.40 -11.52
N SER A 88 -0.91 0.91 -11.03
CA SER A 88 -1.24 0.81 -9.61
C SER A 88 -1.89 -0.55 -9.30
N GLU A 89 -1.33 -1.26 -8.33
CA GLU A 89 -1.80 -2.60 -7.96
C GLU A 89 -1.52 -2.88 -6.48
N MET A 90 -2.45 -3.56 -5.80
CA MET A 90 -2.26 -4.07 -4.46
C MET A 90 -2.57 -5.56 -4.40
N LYS A 91 -1.60 -6.36 -3.94
CA LYS A 91 -1.77 -7.79 -3.64
C LYS A 91 -1.67 -8.02 -2.14
N LYS A 92 -2.64 -8.71 -1.57
CA LYS A 92 -2.65 -9.09 -0.16
C LYS A 92 -2.80 -10.59 -0.01
N TYR A 93 -1.92 -11.17 0.78
CA TYR A 93 -1.97 -12.56 1.21
C TYR A 93 -2.19 -12.57 2.70
N ALA A 94 -3.21 -13.27 3.17
CA ALA A 94 -3.47 -13.40 4.60
C ALA A 94 -3.67 -14.86 4.96
N PHE A 95 -3.03 -15.27 6.05
CA PHE A 95 -3.16 -16.58 6.66
C PHE A 95 -3.59 -16.42 8.11
N ARG A 96 -4.57 -17.21 8.55
CA ARG A 96 -5.00 -17.27 9.94
C ARG A 96 -5.12 -18.73 10.37
N ALA A 97 -4.63 -19.03 11.57
CA ALA A 97 -4.88 -20.31 12.21
C ALA A 97 -5.20 -20.09 13.69
N ASN A 98 -6.28 -20.69 14.17
CA ASN A 98 -6.64 -20.75 15.58
C ASN A 98 -6.76 -22.22 15.97
N ILE A 99 -6.15 -22.61 17.07
CA ILE A 99 -6.18 -23.97 17.60
C ILE A 99 -6.40 -23.88 19.10
N ASP A 100 -7.41 -24.57 19.60
CA ASP A 100 -7.65 -24.77 21.02
C ASP A 100 -7.57 -26.28 21.31
N HIS A 101 -6.80 -26.65 22.35
CA HIS A 101 -6.57 -28.02 22.69
C HIS A 101 -6.66 -28.25 24.20
N LYS A 102 -7.54 -29.15 24.61
CA LYS A 102 -7.66 -29.64 26.00
C LYS A 102 -6.68 -30.76 26.23
N ILE A 103 -5.54 -30.49 26.88
CA ILE A 103 -4.57 -31.49 27.28
C ILE A 103 -5.17 -32.46 28.31
N SER A 104 -5.92 -31.87 29.27
CA SER A 104 -6.59 -32.62 30.33
C SER A 104 -7.91 -31.92 30.69
N SER A 105 -8.61 -32.46 31.71
CA SER A 105 -9.79 -31.81 32.28
C SER A 105 -9.49 -30.46 32.93
N THR A 106 -8.22 -30.18 33.23
CA THR A 106 -7.78 -28.97 33.97
C THR A 106 -6.87 -28.05 33.13
N ILE A 107 -6.30 -28.51 32.01
CA ILE A 107 -5.33 -27.74 31.21
C ILE A 107 -5.82 -27.59 29.78
N ASN A 108 -5.94 -26.33 29.36
CA ASN A 108 -6.25 -25.94 27.98
C ASN A 108 -5.06 -25.15 27.37
N LEU A 109 -4.75 -25.40 26.12
CA LEU A 109 -3.82 -24.63 25.32
C LEU A 109 -4.58 -23.93 24.19
N GLY A 110 -4.17 -22.72 23.87
CA GLY A 110 -4.66 -22.04 22.66
C GLY A 110 -3.51 -21.41 21.89
N LEU A 111 -3.65 -21.44 20.57
CA LEU A 111 -2.74 -20.83 19.60
C LEU A 111 -3.56 -20.00 18.62
N SER A 112 -3.18 -18.75 18.42
CA SER A 112 -3.75 -17.87 17.41
C SER A 112 -2.62 -17.28 16.58
N LEU A 113 -2.64 -17.53 15.27
CA LEU A 113 -1.67 -17.03 14.31
C LEU A 113 -2.41 -16.19 13.27
N THR A 114 -1.90 -15.01 12.97
CA THR A 114 -2.36 -14.18 11.86
C THR A 114 -1.16 -13.60 11.15
N MET A 115 -0.99 -13.94 9.88
CA MET A 115 0.08 -13.45 9.03
C MET A 115 -0.52 -12.74 7.84
N THR A 116 0.01 -11.59 7.49
CA THR A 116 -0.44 -10.81 6.34
C THR A 116 0.77 -10.27 5.60
N LYS A 117 0.78 -10.47 4.29
CA LYS A 117 1.73 -9.80 3.39
C LYS A 117 0.95 -8.94 2.41
N VAL A 118 1.35 -7.68 2.27
CA VAL A 118 0.82 -6.74 1.29
C VAL A 118 1.96 -6.27 0.39
N ASP A 119 1.81 -6.48 -0.90
CA ASP A 119 2.65 -5.90 -1.93
C ASP A 119 1.82 -4.84 -2.66
N ASN A 120 2.31 -3.61 -2.73
CA ASN A 120 1.61 -2.48 -3.30
C ASN A 120 2.53 -1.72 -4.26
N ASN A 121 2.18 -1.70 -5.53
CA ASN A 121 2.79 -0.81 -6.52
C ASN A 121 1.97 0.48 -6.57
N ARG A 122 2.57 1.58 -6.17
CA ARG A 122 1.90 2.87 -6.05
C ARG A 122 2.29 3.79 -7.20
N VAL A 123 1.28 4.37 -7.80
CA VAL A 123 1.46 5.49 -8.72
C VAL A 123 1.29 6.77 -7.89
N GLY A 124 2.36 7.54 -7.76
CA GLY A 124 2.39 8.72 -6.90
C GLY A 124 1.32 9.77 -7.26
N ASN A 125 0.99 10.64 -6.31
CA ASN A 125 0.04 11.75 -6.52
C ASN A 125 0.45 12.67 -7.68
N SER A 126 1.73 12.67 -8.07
CA SER A 126 2.22 13.41 -9.24
C SER A 126 1.51 13.03 -10.52
N VAL A 127 1.19 11.74 -10.73
CA VAL A 127 0.44 11.29 -11.92
C VAL A 127 -0.99 11.80 -11.90
N LEU A 128 -1.65 11.79 -10.72
CA LEU A 128 -3.02 12.30 -10.61
C LEU A 128 -3.11 13.79 -10.95
N GLN A 129 -2.08 14.55 -10.61
CA GLN A 129 -2.00 15.97 -10.94
C GLN A 129 -1.56 16.16 -12.40
N SER A 130 -0.44 15.56 -12.83
CA SER A 130 0.12 15.80 -14.16
C SER A 130 -0.82 15.42 -15.28
N ARG A 131 -1.61 14.32 -15.15
CA ARG A 131 -2.63 13.94 -16.14
C ARG A 131 -3.73 14.99 -16.37
N LEU A 132 -3.89 15.95 -15.47
CA LEU A 132 -4.86 17.04 -15.56
C LEU A 132 -4.22 18.38 -15.97
N THR A 133 -2.92 18.53 -15.69
CA THR A 133 -2.22 19.82 -15.88
C THR A 133 -1.24 19.80 -17.05
N THR A 134 -0.88 18.63 -17.58
CA THR A 134 -0.01 18.54 -18.76
C THR A 134 -0.77 19.03 -19.99
N PRO A 135 -0.18 19.96 -20.78
CA PRO A 135 -0.82 20.51 -21.97
C PRO A 135 -1.20 19.43 -22.99
N SER A 136 -2.40 19.52 -23.52
CA SER A 136 -2.96 18.53 -24.46
C SER A 136 -2.35 18.59 -25.86
N ASN A 137 -1.65 19.69 -26.21
CA ASN A 137 -0.96 19.87 -27.48
C ASN A 137 0.44 19.22 -27.56
N LEU A 138 0.87 18.58 -26.45
CA LEU A 138 2.17 17.92 -26.40
C LEU A 138 2.06 16.42 -26.68
N PRO A 139 2.98 15.84 -27.48
CA PRO A 139 3.02 14.40 -27.70
C PRO A 139 3.52 13.66 -26.46
N VAL A 140 3.19 12.39 -26.34
CA VAL A 140 3.70 11.53 -25.24
C VAL A 140 5.21 11.35 -25.36
N MET A 141 5.71 11.15 -26.58
CA MET A 141 7.13 10.94 -26.90
C MET A 141 7.57 11.92 -27.97
N GLN A 142 8.83 12.27 -27.92
CA GLN A 142 9.53 13.02 -28.94
C GLN A 142 9.97 12.10 -30.09
N ASP A 143 10.45 12.66 -31.21
CA ASP A 143 10.89 11.92 -32.38
C ASP A 143 12.08 11.00 -32.11
N ASP A 144 12.88 11.30 -31.09
CA ASP A 144 14.02 10.48 -30.64
C ASP A 144 13.60 9.31 -29.71
N GLY A 145 12.29 9.17 -29.42
CA GLY A 145 11.73 8.14 -28.55
C GLY A 145 11.80 8.47 -27.05
N SER A 146 12.28 9.64 -26.67
CA SER A 146 12.24 10.09 -25.28
C SER A 146 10.85 10.58 -24.87
N TYR A 147 10.50 10.50 -23.57
CA TYR A 147 9.26 11.10 -23.08
C TYR A 147 9.34 12.62 -23.11
N THR A 148 8.27 13.26 -23.58
CA THR A 148 8.14 14.71 -23.53
C THR A 148 7.96 15.16 -22.08
N PHE A 149 8.80 16.06 -21.58
CA PHE A 149 8.71 16.63 -20.23
C PHE A 149 8.89 18.17 -20.18
N SER A 150 8.88 18.82 -21.34
CA SER A 150 8.81 20.26 -21.45
C SER A 150 7.96 20.64 -22.67
N ASP A 151 7.41 21.85 -22.64
CA ASP A 151 6.87 22.45 -23.86
C ASP A 151 8.00 22.80 -24.86
N ASN A 152 7.63 23.08 -26.11
CA ASN A 152 8.59 23.39 -27.17
C ASN A 152 9.45 24.63 -26.88
N ASN A 153 9.02 25.46 -25.94
CA ASN A 153 9.73 26.69 -25.55
C ASN A 153 10.56 26.53 -24.29
N GLY A 154 10.50 25.33 -23.64
CA GLY A 154 11.20 25.03 -22.39
C GLY A 154 10.71 25.83 -21.17
N VAL A 155 9.55 26.49 -21.26
CA VAL A 155 8.98 27.31 -20.20
C VAL A 155 8.23 26.47 -19.17
N ILE A 156 7.51 25.45 -19.64
CA ILE A 156 6.72 24.56 -18.79
C ILE A 156 7.45 23.22 -18.75
N THR A 157 7.79 22.77 -17.55
CA THR A 157 8.36 21.43 -17.32
C THR A 157 7.43 20.60 -16.44
N PHE A 158 7.34 19.32 -16.71
CA PHE A 158 6.43 18.41 -16.01
C PHE A 158 6.93 16.96 -16.03
N ASP A 159 6.50 16.18 -15.08
CA ASP A 159 6.63 14.73 -15.18
C ASP A 159 5.57 14.21 -16.16
N ASN A 160 6.02 13.65 -17.28
CA ASN A 160 5.14 12.99 -18.25
C ASN A 160 4.36 11.85 -17.56
N PRO A 161 3.02 11.94 -17.45
CA PRO A 161 2.27 10.97 -16.66
C PRO A 161 2.36 9.53 -17.21
N VAL A 162 2.54 9.36 -18.51
CA VAL A 162 2.74 8.03 -19.12
C VAL A 162 4.16 7.53 -18.84
N GLY A 163 5.17 8.40 -18.93
CA GLY A 163 6.54 8.07 -18.57
C GLY A 163 6.66 7.65 -17.09
N VAL A 164 6.02 8.39 -16.19
CA VAL A 164 6.00 8.03 -14.77
C VAL A 164 5.37 6.66 -14.54
N ILE A 165 4.24 6.35 -15.18
CA ILE A 165 3.57 5.05 -15.03
C ILE A 165 4.44 3.89 -15.53
N ASN A 166 5.17 4.09 -16.62
CA ASN A 166 5.92 3.02 -17.25
C ASN A 166 7.30 2.80 -16.63
N GLU A 167 7.93 3.86 -16.13
CA GLU A 167 9.35 3.85 -15.79
C GLU A 167 9.63 4.00 -14.30
N LYS A 168 8.78 4.72 -13.57
CA LYS A 168 9.00 4.97 -12.14
C LYS A 168 8.63 3.75 -11.31
N VAL A 169 9.47 3.44 -10.34
CA VAL A 169 9.21 2.39 -9.35
C VAL A 169 8.80 3.01 -8.02
N ASP A 170 7.70 2.57 -7.44
CA ASP A 170 7.29 2.89 -6.06
C ASP A 170 6.62 1.67 -5.42
N TRP A 171 7.46 0.73 -4.99
CA TRP A 171 7.04 -0.51 -4.34
C TRP A 171 7.00 -0.37 -2.83
N HIS A 172 5.86 -0.73 -2.25
CA HIS A 172 5.68 -0.87 -0.82
C HIS A 172 5.32 -2.31 -0.48
N THR A 173 6.15 -2.97 0.32
CA THR A 173 5.87 -4.30 0.87
C THR A 173 5.73 -4.18 2.38
N ASN A 174 4.65 -4.73 2.93
CA ASN A 174 4.47 -4.88 4.37
C ASN A 174 4.18 -6.35 4.70
N PHE A 175 4.90 -6.89 5.66
CA PHE A 175 4.62 -8.19 6.26
C PHE A 175 4.36 -8.01 7.74
N ARG A 176 3.20 -8.47 8.22
CA ARG A 176 2.87 -8.46 9.64
C ARG A 176 2.48 -9.84 10.11
N SER A 177 3.02 -10.23 11.26
CA SER A 177 2.72 -11.50 11.93
C SER A 177 2.32 -11.22 13.37
N LEU A 178 1.06 -11.45 13.69
CA LEU A 178 0.49 -11.33 15.03
C LEU A 178 0.14 -12.71 15.56
N ASN A 179 0.85 -13.13 16.60
CA ASN A 179 0.74 -14.48 17.13
C ASN A 179 0.53 -14.43 18.63
N ASN A 180 -0.31 -15.32 19.12
CA ASN A 180 -0.56 -15.47 20.55
C ASN A 180 -0.67 -16.96 20.90
N ALA A 181 -0.04 -17.36 21.98
CA ALA A 181 -0.19 -18.67 22.58
C ALA A 181 -0.57 -18.50 24.05
N PHE A 182 -1.46 -19.35 24.57
CA PHE A 182 -1.79 -19.33 25.98
C PHE A 182 -1.91 -20.75 26.54
N VAL A 183 -1.66 -20.84 27.83
CA VAL A 183 -2.03 -21.97 28.66
C VAL A 183 -3.01 -21.48 29.74
N GLU A 184 -4.10 -22.21 29.89
CA GLU A 184 -5.07 -21.99 30.96
C GLU A 184 -5.12 -23.25 31.83
N TRP A 185 -4.90 -23.08 33.14
CA TRP A 185 -4.88 -24.16 34.11
C TRP A 185 -5.90 -23.92 35.23
N ASN A 186 -6.88 -24.79 35.33
CA ASN A 186 -7.82 -24.85 36.46
C ASN A 186 -7.14 -25.62 37.61
N ILE A 187 -6.48 -24.89 38.52
CA ILE A 187 -5.64 -25.46 39.58
C ILE A 187 -6.49 -26.26 40.55
N ILE A 188 -7.57 -25.64 41.05
CA ILE A 188 -8.61 -26.27 41.88
C ILE A 188 -9.95 -25.64 41.49
N LYS A 189 -11.04 -26.16 42.03
CA LYS A 189 -12.39 -25.58 41.82
C LYS A 189 -12.41 -24.09 42.15
N GLY A 190 -12.74 -23.27 41.19
CA GLY A 190 -12.82 -21.84 41.32
C GLY A 190 -11.50 -21.08 41.14
N LEU A 191 -10.33 -21.71 41.18
CA LEU A 191 -9.03 -21.06 40.98
C LEU A 191 -8.43 -21.42 39.62
N LYS A 192 -8.28 -20.40 38.76
CA LYS A 192 -7.78 -20.51 37.40
C LYS A 192 -6.54 -19.61 37.21
N PHE A 193 -5.49 -20.19 36.63
CA PHE A 193 -4.31 -19.46 36.15
C PHE A 193 -4.30 -19.46 34.65
N LYS A 194 -4.04 -18.31 34.03
CA LYS A 194 -3.83 -18.16 32.59
C LYS A 194 -2.52 -17.43 32.38
N SER A 195 -1.64 -18.04 31.58
CA SER A 195 -0.43 -17.39 31.05
C SER A 195 -0.56 -17.29 29.53
N SER A 196 -0.33 -16.10 28.98
CA SER A 196 -0.33 -15.87 27.55
C SER A 196 0.96 -15.17 27.11
N PHE A 197 1.41 -15.55 25.92
CA PHE A 197 2.55 -14.91 25.26
C PHE A 197 2.14 -14.49 23.86
N GLY A 198 2.25 -13.19 23.59
CA GLY A 198 1.97 -12.58 22.30
C GLY A 198 3.25 -12.05 21.67
N ILE A 199 3.34 -12.16 20.33
CA ILE A 199 4.39 -11.54 19.53
C ILE A 199 3.76 -10.89 18.29
N ASP A 200 4.09 -9.62 18.06
CA ASP A 200 3.73 -8.82 16.89
C ASP A 200 5.01 -8.42 16.16
N ILE A 201 5.11 -8.82 14.92
CA ILE A 201 6.24 -8.53 14.03
C ILE A 201 5.71 -7.76 12.84
N ASP A 202 6.25 -6.58 12.57
CA ASP A 202 5.90 -5.76 11.42
C ASP A 202 7.17 -5.39 10.65
N TYR A 203 7.24 -5.79 9.37
CA TYR A 203 8.30 -5.48 8.42
C TYR A 203 7.72 -4.66 7.28
N ALA A 204 8.10 -3.40 7.18
CA ALA A 204 7.73 -2.53 6.07
C ALA A 204 8.95 -2.13 5.24
N THR A 205 8.87 -2.29 3.94
CA THR A 205 9.91 -1.86 3.00
C THR A 205 9.31 -1.01 1.90
N ASN A 206 9.86 0.18 1.69
CA ASN A 206 9.60 1.03 0.55
C ASN A 206 10.83 1.06 -0.36
N LYS A 207 10.61 0.85 -1.66
CA LYS A 207 11.64 0.99 -2.70
C LYS A 207 11.10 1.95 -3.75
N SER A 208 11.83 3.01 -4.03
CA SER A 208 11.49 3.93 -5.10
C SER A 208 12.67 4.18 -6.01
N TYR A 209 12.37 4.34 -7.30
CA TYR A 209 13.32 4.75 -8.31
C TYR A 209 12.66 5.75 -9.26
N ASN A 210 13.29 6.90 -9.41
CA ASN A 210 12.96 7.90 -10.42
C ASN A 210 14.02 7.84 -11.51
N PRO A 211 13.75 7.28 -12.69
CA PRO A 211 14.72 7.17 -13.76
C PRO A 211 14.96 8.52 -14.45
N ARG A 212 16.05 8.63 -15.20
CA ARG A 212 16.39 9.82 -15.98
C ARG A 212 15.41 10.13 -17.10
N SER A 213 14.64 9.13 -17.53
CA SER A 213 13.58 9.25 -18.55
C SER A 213 12.36 10.07 -18.13
N VAL A 214 12.22 10.39 -16.82
CA VAL A 214 11.21 11.30 -16.29
C VAL A 214 11.85 12.58 -15.77
N TYR A 215 11.12 13.73 -15.84
CA TYR A 215 11.67 15.02 -15.47
C TYR A 215 12.24 15.07 -14.05
N SER A 216 11.48 14.57 -13.06
CA SER A 216 11.93 14.57 -11.67
C SER A 216 13.21 13.75 -11.44
N GLY A 217 13.41 12.67 -12.20
CA GLY A 217 14.62 11.85 -12.14
C GLY A 217 15.77 12.43 -12.95
N SER A 218 15.51 13.08 -14.09
CA SER A 218 16.54 13.69 -14.94
C SER A 218 17.34 14.76 -14.21
N GLN A 219 16.68 15.52 -13.30
CA GLN A 219 17.31 16.57 -12.50
C GLN A 219 18.43 16.05 -11.58
N LYS A 220 18.45 14.75 -11.30
CA LYS A 220 19.42 14.10 -10.42
C LYS A 220 20.20 12.98 -11.10
N ASN A 221 20.08 12.83 -12.41
CA ASN A 221 20.62 11.68 -13.16
C ASN A 221 20.15 10.34 -12.57
N GLY A 222 18.85 10.23 -12.29
CA GLY A 222 18.25 9.10 -11.58
C GLY A 222 18.34 9.23 -10.05
N GLU A 223 17.31 8.80 -9.35
CA GLU A 223 17.24 8.80 -7.88
C GLU A 223 16.62 7.52 -7.37
N ALA A 224 17.36 6.79 -6.53
CA ALA A 224 16.88 5.59 -5.85
C ALA A 224 16.76 5.83 -4.34
N LYS A 225 15.73 5.24 -3.73
CA LYS A 225 15.56 5.25 -2.27
C LYS A 225 15.02 3.92 -1.78
N LYS A 226 15.58 3.43 -0.67
CA LYS A 226 15.07 2.27 0.06
C LYS A 226 14.92 2.62 1.53
N ILE A 227 13.73 2.39 2.06
CA ILE A 227 13.41 2.55 3.48
C ILE A 227 12.93 1.19 3.98
N SER A 228 13.47 0.73 5.10
CA SER A 228 13.04 -0.49 5.78
C SER A 228 12.79 -0.17 7.24
N ASN A 229 11.62 -0.50 7.73
CA ASN A 229 11.21 -0.30 9.12
C ASN A 229 10.76 -1.64 9.69
N ASN A 230 11.32 -2.05 10.81
CA ASN A 230 11.03 -3.29 11.48
C ASN A 230 10.60 -3.01 12.91
N THR A 231 9.46 -3.53 13.31
CA THR A 231 8.98 -3.42 14.69
C THR A 231 8.74 -4.81 15.24
N TYR A 232 9.24 -5.05 16.44
CA TYR A 232 9.05 -6.28 17.18
C TYR A 232 8.46 -5.93 18.54
N THR A 233 7.29 -6.45 18.83
CA THR A 233 6.67 -6.29 20.14
C THR A 233 6.32 -7.66 20.69
N TRP A 234 6.71 -7.94 21.92
CA TRP A 234 6.22 -9.10 22.63
C TRP A 234 5.53 -8.68 23.94
N ILE A 235 4.57 -9.48 24.33
CA ILE A 235 3.82 -9.31 25.56
C ILE A 235 3.67 -10.67 26.26
N ASN A 236 3.89 -10.70 27.57
CA ASN A 236 3.56 -11.83 28.43
C ASN A 236 2.59 -11.37 29.51
N GLU A 237 1.50 -12.09 29.65
CA GLU A 237 0.46 -11.81 30.62
C GLU A 237 0.21 -13.04 31.47
N ASN A 238 0.17 -12.85 32.79
CA ASN A 238 -0.09 -13.90 33.75
C ASN A 238 -1.23 -13.46 34.66
N ILE A 239 -2.33 -14.20 34.67
CA ILE A 239 -3.56 -13.83 35.37
C ILE A 239 -4.00 -14.99 36.24
N LEU A 240 -4.20 -14.70 37.51
CA LEU A 240 -4.80 -15.64 38.47
C LEU A 240 -6.21 -15.14 38.84
N THR A 241 -7.21 -15.95 38.62
CA THR A 241 -8.61 -15.64 38.90
C THR A 241 -9.19 -16.65 39.89
N TYR A 242 -9.83 -16.15 40.92
CA TYR A 242 -10.60 -16.97 41.85
C TYR A 242 -12.08 -16.58 41.80
N THR A 243 -12.94 -17.57 41.58
CA THR A 243 -14.40 -17.38 41.56
C THR A 243 -15.04 -18.41 42.48
N ASN A 244 -15.91 -17.96 43.40
CA ASN A 244 -16.67 -18.83 44.23
C ASN A 244 -18.08 -18.26 44.53
N THR A 245 -19.00 -19.17 44.84
CA THR A 245 -20.38 -18.81 45.14
C THR A 245 -20.77 -19.45 46.50
N TRP A 246 -21.24 -18.61 47.39
CA TRP A 246 -21.71 -19.00 48.74
C TRP A 246 -23.19 -18.56 48.90
N GLY A 247 -24.09 -19.52 48.82
CA GLY A 247 -25.53 -19.23 48.86
C GLY A 247 -25.93 -18.33 47.67
N VAL A 248 -26.44 -17.12 47.99
CA VAL A 248 -26.85 -16.12 46.98
C VAL A 248 -25.72 -15.16 46.55
N HIS A 249 -24.54 -15.25 47.18
CA HIS A 249 -23.42 -14.36 46.91
C HIS A 249 -22.41 -15.02 45.97
N SER A 250 -22.02 -14.31 44.93
CA SER A 250 -20.94 -14.70 44.00
C SER A 250 -19.80 -13.70 44.12
N PHE A 251 -18.58 -14.22 44.26
CA PHE A 251 -17.35 -13.43 44.34
C PHE A 251 -16.40 -13.84 43.22
N THR A 252 -15.80 -12.86 42.55
CA THR A 252 -14.70 -13.05 41.60
C THR A 252 -13.59 -12.05 41.94
N GLY A 253 -12.40 -12.57 42.24
CA GLY A 253 -11.19 -11.78 42.45
C GLY A 253 -10.15 -12.15 41.37
N MET A 254 -9.39 -11.15 40.90
CA MET A 254 -8.37 -11.34 39.90
C MET A 254 -7.11 -10.56 40.28
N VAL A 255 -5.95 -11.17 40.03
CA VAL A 255 -4.65 -10.52 40.08
C VAL A 255 -3.87 -10.88 38.81
N GLY A 256 -3.18 -9.90 38.26
CA GLY A 256 -2.42 -10.10 37.02
C GLY A 256 -1.08 -9.40 37.04
N TYR A 257 -0.15 -9.96 36.26
CA TYR A 257 1.15 -9.36 35.97
C TYR A 257 1.35 -9.39 34.46
N THR A 258 1.69 -8.22 33.89
CA THR A 258 1.94 -8.06 32.45
C THR A 258 3.33 -7.47 32.24
N GLN A 259 4.06 -8.04 31.29
CA GLN A 259 5.35 -7.53 30.81
C GLN A 259 5.30 -7.38 29.30
N GLN A 260 5.73 -6.23 28.80
CA GLN A 260 5.77 -5.95 27.36
C GLN A 260 7.08 -5.25 27.02
N GLN A 261 7.60 -5.56 25.83
CA GLN A 261 8.73 -4.85 25.25
C GLN A 261 8.49 -4.65 23.76
N SER A 262 8.82 -3.46 23.27
CA SER A 262 8.83 -3.13 21.84
C SER A 262 10.22 -2.69 21.42
N ALA A 263 10.69 -3.18 20.28
CA ALA A 263 11.93 -2.78 19.65
C ALA A 263 11.65 -2.32 18.22
N TYR A 264 12.31 -1.27 17.81
CA TYR A 264 12.23 -0.72 16.46
C TYR A 264 13.63 -0.67 15.87
N ASP A 265 13.73 -1.11 14.61
CA ASP A 265 14.93 -0.98 13.78
C ASP A 265 14.54 -0.36 12.44
N GLY A 266 15.28 0.66 12.01
CA GLY A 266 14.99 1.38 10.78
C GLY A 266 16.25 1.62 9.95
N PHE A 267 16.11 1.42 8.64
CA PHE A 267 17.17 1.66 7.66
C PHE A 267 16.62 2.56 6.55
N ASN A 268 17.37 3.61 6.20
CA ASN A 268 17.06 4.50 5.09
C ASN A 268 18.32 4.76 4.28
N ALA A 269 18.30 4.39 3.00
CA ALA A 269 19.38 4.67 2.06
C ALA A 269 18.82 5.31 0.80
N GLY A 270 19.54 6.26 0.23
CA GLY A 270 19.26 6.90 -1.03
C GLY A 270 20.53 7.14 -1.83
N SER A 271 20.41 7.13 -3.13
CA SER A 271 21.48 7.44 -4.07
C SER A 271 20.91 8.15 -5.30
N TYR A 272 21.75 8.90 -5.98
CA TYR A 272 21.47 9.59 -7.23
C TYR A 272 22.70 9.61 -8.12
N GLY A 273 22.57 10.04 -9.38
CA GLY A 273 23.68 10.14 -10.31
C GLY A 273 24.08 8.80 -10.90
N PHE A 274 23.11 8.02 -11.37
CA PHE A 274 23.36 6.71 -11.99
C PHE A 274 23.90 6.85 -13.41
N LEU A 275 24.79 5.93 -13.81
CA LEU A 275 25.34 5.90 -15.15
C LEU A 275 24.32 5.42 -16.19
N ASN A 276 23.40 4.55 -15.79
CA ASN A 276 22.29 4.03 -16.58
C ASN A 276 21.08 3.76 -15.68
N ASP A 277 19.91 3.46 -16.28
CA ASP A 277 18.68 3.15 -15.56
C ASP A 277 18.39 1.63 -15.48
N ASN A 278 19.40 0.76 -15.80
CA ASN A 278 19.30 -0.70 -15.77
C ASN A 278 19.70 -1.28 -14.42
#